data_1703d9d061ccedbc68980e93b769cb97
#
_entry.id   1703d9d061ccedbc68980e93b769cb97
#
_cell.length_a   1.000
_cell.length_b   1.000
_cell.length_c   1.000
_cell.angle_alpha   90.00
_cell.angle_beta   90.00
_cell.angle_gamma   90.00
#
_symmetry.space_group_name_H-M   'P 1'
#
loop_
_entity.id
_entity.type
_entity.pdbx_description
1 polymer ?
#
loop_
_entity_poly.entity_id
_entity_poly.type
_entity_poly.pdbx_seq_one_letter_code
_entity_poly.pdbx_strand_id
1 'polypeptide(L)'
;MGLNPILAILLSIIICTLMGVVIEGVAYRPLRNAASPLAVLITAIGVSYLLQNVALLIWGADTKSFSNVISLPSLKLAGGSIVITGVTIVTIIGGILIMAGLMLFISKTKTGQAMLAVSEDKGAAQLMGINVNKTISITFAIGSGLAAIAGVLLCSAYPSLTPYTGAMPGIKAFVAAVFGGIGSIPGAFIGGVVPVSYTHLTL
;
A
#
# COMPACT_ATOMS: atom_id res chain seq x y z
N MET A 1 -16.19 6.26 -19.68
CA MET A 1 -16.51 4.85 -19.87
C MET A 1 -17.41 4.40 -18.73
N GLY A 2 -18.62 3.90 -19.01
CA GLY A 2 -19.68 3.61 -18.03
C GLY A 2 -19.49 2.30 -17.24
N LEU A 3 -18.28 2.04 -16.75
CA LEU A 3 -18.04 0.90 -15.88
C LEU A 3 -18.55 1.21 -14.47
N ASN A 4 -19.23 0.25 -13.87
CA ASN A 4 -19.68 0.34 -12.49
C ASN A 4 -18.47 0.61 -11.57
N PRO A 5 -18.48 1.63 -10.69
CA PRO A 5 -17.33 1.99 -9.85
C PRO A 5 -16.77 0.83 -9.05
N ILE A 6 -17.63 -0.05 -8.57
CA ILE A 6 -17.23 -1.24 -7.79
C ILE A 6 -16.41 -2.20 -8.67
N LEU A 7 -16.82 -2.43 -9.92
CA LEU A 7 -16.08 -3.27 -10.86
C LEU A 7 -14.71 -2.67 -11.20
N ALA A 8 -14.63 -1.35 -11.32
CA ALA A 8 -13.36 -0.66 -11.57
C ALA A 8 -12.38 -0.82 -10.41
N ILE A 9 -12.86 -0.74 -9.17
CA ILE A 9 -12.04 -0.97 -7.96
C ILE A 9 -11.55 -2.41 -7.90
N LEU A 10 -12.43 -3.39 -8.11
CA LEU A 10 -12.06 -4.81 -8.09
C LEU A 10 -11.02 -5.13 -9.19
N LEU A 11 -11.22 -4.59 -10.38
CA LEU A 11 -10.28 -4.78 -11.49
C LEU A 11 -8.91 -4.14 -11.16
N SER A 12 -8.89 -2.95 -10.56
CA SER A 12 -7.67 -2.29 -10.11
C SER A 12 -6.92 -3.14 -9.09
N ILE A 13 -7.62 -3.71 -8.10
CA ILE A 13 -7.01 -4.60 -7.10
C ILE A 13 -6.39 -5.83 -7.76
N ILE A 14 -7.11 -6.47 -8.69
CA ILE A 14 -6.62 -7.65 -9.39
C ILE A 14 -5.37 -7.32 -10.22
N ILE A 15 -5.40 -6.24 -10.99
CA ILE A 15 -4.27 -5.83 -11.83
C ILE A 15 -3.06 -5.49 -10.95
N CYS A 16 -3.23 -4.70 -9.88
CA CYS A 16 -2.14 -4.37 -8.98
C CYS A 16 -1.56 -5.60 -8.27
N THR A 17 -2.41 -6.54 -7.85
CA THR A 17 -1.96 -7.80 -7.24
C THR A 17 -1.15 -8.63 -8.23
N LEU A 18 -1.60 -8.77 -9.47
CA LEU A 18 -0.86 -9.47 -10.52
C LEU A 18 0.48 -8.79 -10.80
N MET A 19 0.49 -7.47 -10.94
CA MET A 19 1.73 -6.71 -11.12
C MET A 19 2.69 -6.90 -9.95
N GLY A 20 2.20 -6.89 -8.71
CA GLY A 20 3.03 -7.12 -7.53
C GLY A 20 3.69 -8.50 -7.53
N VAL A 21 2.96 -9.55 -7.92
CA VAL A 21 3.51 -10.92 -8.06
C VAL A 21 4.54 -10.99 -9.20
N VAL A 22 4.30 -10.32 -10.32
CA VAL A 22 5.26 -10.26 -11.44
C VAL A 22 6.54 -9.55 -11.02
N ILE A 23 6.42 -8.40 -10.35
CA ILE A 23 7.57 -7.63 -9.86
C ILE A 23 8.36 -8.46 -8.83
N GLU A 24 7.68 -9.16 -7.94
CA GLU A 24 8.32 -10.07 -6.99
C GLU A 24 9.11 -11.15 -7.73
N GLY A 25 8.49 -11.82 -8.69
CA GLY A 25 9.10 -12.91 -9.45
C GLY A 25 10.30 -12.47 -10.30
N VAL A 26 10.22 -11.31 -10.93
CA VAL A 26 11.25 -10.82 -11.88
C VAL A 26 12.36 -10.04 -11.17
N ALA A 27 11.99 -9.12 -10.27
CA ALA A 27 12.94 -8.19 -9.65
C ALA A 27 13.47 -8.68 -8.31
N TYR A 28 12.63 -9.22 -7.43
CA TYR A 28 13.05 -9.55 -6.07
C TYR A 28 13.50 -11.00 -5.89
N ARG A 29 12.89 -11.93 -6.61
CA ARG A 29 13.23 -13.35 -6.49
C ARG A 29 14.71 -13.66 -6.78
N PRO A 30 15.36 -13.10 -7.83
CA PRO A 30 16.79 -13.31 -8.07
C PRO A 30 17.69 -12.69 -6.99
N LEU A 31 17.21 -11.63 -6.31
CA LEU A 31 17.97 -10.96 -5.26
C LEU A 31 17.85 -11.60 -3.88
N ARG A 32 17.04 -12.64 -3.70
CA ARG A 32 16.87 -13.32 -2.41
C ARG A 32 18.16 -13.91 -1.84
N ASN A 33 19.10 -14.26 -2.73
CA ASN A 33 20.42 -14.78 -2.39
C ASN A 33 21.50 -13.68 -2.40
N ALA A 34 21.12 -12.42 -2.58
CA ALA A 34 22.08 -11.32 -2.56
C ALA A 34 22.61 -11.11 -1.12
N ALA A 35 23.92 -10.87 -1.02
CA ALA A 35 24.62 -10.74 0.25
C ALA A 35 24.24 -9.51 1.08
N SER A 36 23.49 -8.53 0.51
CA SER A 36 23.19 -7.27 1.18
C SER A 36 21.69 -6.89 1.10
N PRO A 37 21.06 -6.57 2.26
CA PRO A 37 19.72 -6.00 2.28
C PRO A 37 19.58 -4.69 1.50
N LEU A 38 20.68 -3.93 1.33
CA LEU A 38 20.69 -2.69 0.55
C LEU A 38 20.39 -2.92 -0.93
N ALA A 39 20.79 -4.07 -1.49
CA ALA A 39 20.51 -4.42 -2.87
C ALA A 39 18.98 -4.49 -3.13
N VAL A 40 18.21 -5.01 -2.17
CA VAL A 40 16.75 -5.09 -2.25
C VAL A 40 16.13 -3.69 -2.23
N LEU A 41 16.64 -2.80 -1.37
CA LEU A 41 16.16 -1.42 -1.26
C LEU A 41 16.41 -0.62 -2.57
N ILE A 42 17.62 -0.72 -3.12
CA ILE A 42 17.99 -0.06 -4.37
C ILE A 42 17.12 -0.58 -5.52
N THR A 43 16.90 -1.89 -5.57
CA THR A 43 16.01 -2.49 -6.58
C THR A 43 14.57 -1.99 -6.45
N ALA A 44 14.07 -1.81 -5.23
CA ALA A 44 12.74 -1.24 -4.99
C ALA A 44 12.59 0.15 -5.61
N ILE A 45 13.60 1.01 -5.40
CA ILE A 45 13.65 2.36 -5.97
C ILE A 45 13.71 2.28 -7.50
N GLY A 46 14.58 1.42 -8.05
CA GLY A 46 14.71 1.22 -9.50
C GLY A 46 13.41 0.75 -10.16
N VAL A 47 12.72 -0.22 -9.56
CA VAL A 47 11.42 -0.70 -10.04
C VAL A 47 10.36 0.40 -9.97
N SER A 48 10.36 1.22 -8.92
CA SER A 48 9.44 2.35 -8.80
C SER A 48 9.62 3.35 -9.95
N TYR A 49 10.86 3.74 -10.26
CA TYR A 49 11.16 4.62 -11.39
C TYR A 49 10.82 3.98 -12.73
N LEU A 50 11.09 2.70 -12.90
CA LEU A 50 10.74 1.97 -14.12
C LEU A 50 9.22 2.02 -14.34
N LEU A 51 8.42 1.72 -13.32
CA LEU A 51 6.96 1.74 -13.43
C LEU A 51 6.41 3.15 -13.72
N GLN A 52 6.98 4.18 -13.09
CA GLN A 52 6.62 5.58 -13.36
C GLN A 52 6.89 5.95 -14.83
N ASN A 53 8.06 5.59 -15.36
CA ASN A 53 8.41 5.87 -16.74
C ASN A 53 7.58 5.05 -17.73
N VAL A 54 7.28 3.80 -17.44
CA VAL A 54 6.37 2.98 -18.25
C VAL A 54 4.96 3.60 -18.27
N ALA A 55 4.47 4.05 -17.11
CA ALA A 55 3.18 4.72 -17.04
C ALA A 55 3.18 6.03 -17.87
N LEU A 56 4.28 6.80 -17.81
CA LEU A 56 4.46 8.01 -18.60
C LEU A 56 4.43 7.73 -20.11
N LEU A 57 5.08 6.65 -20.55
CA LEU A 57 5.11 6.26 -21.97
C LEU A 57 3.74 5.78 -22.48
N ILE A 58 2.97 5.06 -21.64
CA ILE A 58 1.68 4.50 -22.07
C ILE A 58 0.56 5.54 -22.00
N TRP A 59 0.51 6.35 -20.93
CA TRP A 59 -0.61 7.27 -20.67
C TRP A 59 -0.28 8.74 -20.87
N GLY A 60 0.99 9.07 -21.14
CA GLY A 60 1.46 10.45 -21.27
C GLY A 60 1.66 11.16 -19.94
N ALA A 61 2.11 12.42 -20.00
CA ALA A 61 2.40 13.26 -18.83
C ALA A 61 1.17 14.05 -18.34
N ASP A 62 0.07 14.01 -19.09
CA ASP A 62 -1.10 14.83 -18.82
C ASP A 62 -1.80 14.42 -17.53
N THR A 63 -2.21 15.44 -16.76
CA THR A 63 -3.00 15.22 -15.55
C THR A 63 -4.39 14.73 -15.93
N LYS A 64 -4.76 13.54 -15.45
CA LYS A 64 -6.09 12.98 -15.65
C LYS A 64 -6.94 13.24 -14.42
N SER A 65 -8.19 13.64 -14.62
CA SER A 65 -9.15 13.80 -13.53
C SER A 65 -9.76 12.44 -13.17
N PHE A 66 -9.74 12.13 -11.89
CA PHE A 66 -10.42 10.97 -11.35
C PHE A 66 -11.84 11.36 -10.94
N SER A 67 -12.86 10.71 -11.50
CA SER A 67 -14.24 10.93 -11.08
C SER A 67 -14.44 10.38 -9.67
N ASN A 68 -15.01 11.19 -8.78
CA ASN A 68 -15.27 10.80 -7.40
C ASN A 68 -16.15 9.56 -7.35
N VAL A 69 -15.56 8.45 -6.91
CA VAL A 69 -16.27 7.18 -6.67
C VAL A 69 -17.09 7.24 -5.38
N ILE A 70 -16.65 8.07 -4.43
CA ILE A 70 -17.25 8.22 -3.10
C ILE A 70 -17.92 9.60 -3.02
N SER A 71 -19.20 9.67 -3.36
CA SER A 71 -20.03 10.87 -3.21
C SER A 71 -20.80 10.83 -1.88
N LEU A 72 -20.08 10.93 -0.76
CA LEU A 72 -20.73 11.09 0.54
C LEU A 72 -20.87 12.57 0.92
N PRO A 73 -22.01 12.98 1.48
CA PRO A 73 -22.20 14.35 1.94
C PRO A 73 -21.18 14.69 3.03
N SER A 74 -20.62 15.90 2.97
CA SER A 74 -19.74 16.41 4.02
C SER A 74 -20.50 16.57 5.33
N LEU A 75 -19.99 16.01 6.41
CA LEU A 75 -20.53 16.21 7.75
C LEU A 75 -20.04 17.56 8.29
N LYS A 76 -20.98 18.46 8.51
CA LYS A 76 -20.73 19.75 9.17
C LYS A 76 -20.92 19.55 10.67
N LEU A 77 -19.83 19.52 11.43
CA LEU A 77 -19.86 19.47 12.91
C LEU A 77 -19.74 20.90 13.48
N ALA A 78 -20.27 21.08 14.69
CA ALA A 78 -20.19 22.33 15.46
C ALA A 78 -20.62 23.60 14.69
N GLY A 79 -21.85 23.58 14.11
CA GLY A 79 -22.44 24.80 13.51
C GLY A 79 -21.73 25.32 12.24
N GLY A 80 -20.93 24.49 11.58
CA GLY A 80 -20.27 24.85 10.31
C GLY A 80 -18.79 25.23 10.43
N SER A 81 -18.23 25.26 11.63
CA SER A 81 -16.80 25.60 11.82
C SER A 81 -15.82 24.49 11.42
N ILE A 82 -16.28 23.24 11.41
CA ILE A 82 -15.46 22.08 10.98
C ILE A 82 -16.23 21.33 9.90
N VAL A 83 -15.69 21.33 8.68
CA VAL A 83 -16.24 20.57 7.55
C VAL A 83 -15.36 19.35 7.33
N ILE A 84 -15.85 18.17 7.71
CA ILE A 84 -15.15 16.91 7.44
C ILE A 84 -15.72 16.34 6.14
N THR A 85 -14.85 16.20 5.14
CA THR A 85 -15.23 15.59 3.86
C THR A 85 -15.56 14.11 4.06
N GLY A 86 -16.65 13.63 3.46
CA GLY A 86 -17.06 12.23 3.57
C GLY A 86 -15.94 11.23 3.19
N VAL A 87 -15.08 11.58 2.24
CA VAL A 87 -13.90 10.79 1.83
C VAL A 87 -12.94 10.60 3.00
N THR A 88 -12.69 11.63 3.82
CA THR A 88 -11.79 11.54 4.98
C THR A 88 -12.30 10.53 6.01
N ILE A 89 -13.60 10.51 6.26
CA ILE A 89 -14.22 9.56 7.20
C ILE A 89 -14.07 8.14 6.68
N VAL A 90 -14.36 7.92 5.40
CA VAL A 90 -14.19 6.60 4.75
C VAL A 90 -12.74 6.14 4.78
N THR A 91 -11.79 7.04 4.56
CA THR A 91 -10.36 6.72 4.60
C THR A 91 -9.91 6.31 6.00
N ILE A 92 -10.34 7.03 7.04
CA ILE A 92 -9.98 6.70 8.43
C ILE A 92 -10.60 5.36 8.84
N ILE A 93 -11.89 5.18 8.63
CA ILE A 93 -12.60 3.93 8.98
C ILE A 93 -12.03 2.77 8.15
N GLY A 94 -11.83 2.95 6.86
CA GLY A 94 -11.23 1.96 5.97
C GLY A 94 -9.82 1.57 6.42
N GLY A 95 -8.98 2.54 6.78
CA GLY A 95 -7.64 2.30 7.30
C GLY A 95 -7.64 1.47 8.58
N ILE A 96 -8.52 1.80 9.54
CA ILE A 96 -8.66 1.04 10.80
C ILE A 96 -9.17 -0.39 10.52
N LEU A 97 -10.15 -0.56 9.64
CA LEU A 97 -10.69 -1.87 9.28
C LEU A 97 -9.63 -2.74 8.58
N ILE A 98 -8.86 -2.16 7.66
CA ILE A 98 -7.78 -2.86 6.96
C ILE A 98 -6.69 -3.25 7.96
N MET A 99 -6.28 -2.36 8.86
CA MET A 99 -5.30 -2.65 9.91
C MET A 99 -5.78 -3.80 10.80
N ALA A 100 -7.00 -3.74 11.30
CA ALA A 100 -7.57 -4.78 12.15
C ALA A 100 -7.70 -6.12 11.39
N GLY A 101 -8.17 -6.08 10.14
CA GLY A 101 -8.28 -7.25 9.28
C GLY A 101 -6.93 -7.90 8.99
N LEU A 102 -5.91 -7.11 8.70
CA LEU A 102 -4.55 -7.61 8.46
C LEU A 102 -3.94 -8.22 9.73
N MET A 103 -4.15 -7.58 10.87
CA MET A 103 -3.69 -8.08 12.17
C MET A 103 -4.36 -9.42 12.53
N LEU A 104 -5.67 -9.52 12.33
CA LEU A 104 -6.40 -10.78 12.51
C LEU A 104 -5.96 -11.85 11.51
N PHE A 105 -5.73 -11.48 10.25
CA PHE A 105 -5.22 -12.41 9.23
C PHE A 105 -3.87 -12.98 9.63
N ILE A 106 -2.92 -12.14 10.03
CA ILE A 106 -1.57 -12.59 10.41
C ILE A 106 -1.60 -13.43 11.68
N SER A 107 -2.40 -13.05 12.69
CA SER A 107 -2.44 -13.78 13.98
C SER A 107 -3.25 -15.07 13.94
N LYS A 108 -4.28 -15.15 13.10
CA LYS A 108 -5.25 -16.26 13.11
C LYS A 108 -5.12 -17.24 11.96
N THR A 109 -4.42 -16.89 10.87
CA THR A 109 -4.30 -17.78 9.70
C THR A 109 -2.95 -18.48 9.65
N LYS A 110 -2.93 -19.71 9.13
CA LYS A 110 -1.68 -20.46 8.91
C LYS A 110 -0.72 -19.72 7.96
N THR A 111 -1.26 -19.05 6.96
CA THR A 111 -0.47 -18.26 6.01
C THR A 111 0.14 -17.04 6.68
N GLY A 112 -0.61 -16.35 7.54
CA GLY A 112 -0.10 -15.20 8.29
C GLY A 112 1.00 -15.60 9.28
N GLN A 113 0.82 -16.72 10.00
CA GLN A 113 1.84 -17.24 10.89
C GLN A 113 3.10 -17.70 10.12
N ALA A 114 2.93 -18.27 8.93
CA ALA A 114 4.06 -18.60 8.06
C ALA A 114 4.80 -17.33 7.59
N MET A 115 4.10 -16.24 7.30
CA MET A 115 4.72 -14.95 6.98
C MET A 115 5.56 -14.43 8.14
N LEU A 116 5.03 -14.49 9.37
CA LEU A 116 5.74 -14.08 10.57
C LEU A 116 7.00 -14.91 10.80
N ALA A 117 6.90 -16.24 10.73
CA ALA A 117 8.03 -17.15 10.89
C ALA A 117 9.13 -16.90 9.85
N VAL A 118 8.75 -16.67 8.58
CA VAL A 118 9.71 -16.36 7.49
C VAL A 118 10.35 -14.98 7.67
N SER A 119 9.67 -14.03 8.31
CA SER A 119 10.22 -12.70 8.58
C SER A 119 11.29 -12.72 9.69
N GLU A 120 11.17 -13.64 10.64
CA GLU A 120 12.15 -13.80 11.73
C GLU A 120 13.38 -14.60 11.30
N ASP A 121 13.17 -15.81 10.79
CA ASP A 121 14.26 -16.67 10.30
C ASP A 121 13.79 -17.53 9.12
N LYS A 122 14.33 -17.25 7.94
CA LYS A 122 14.04 -18.00 6.70
C LYS A 122 14.54 -19.44 6.78
N GLY A 123 15.70 -19.68 7.41
CA GLY A 123 16.30 -21.00 7.54
C GLY A 123 15.49 -21.88 8.47
N ALA A 124 15.17 -21.39 9.65
CA ALA A 124 14.34 -22.09 10.63
C ALA A 124 12.94 -22.39 10.07
N ALA A 125 12.31 -21.42 9.39
CA ALA A 125 11.01 -21.62 8.75
C ALA A 125 11.06 -22.73 7.70
N GLN A 126 12.13 -22.79 6.91
CA GLN A 126 12.30 -23.84 5.90
C GLN A 126 12.47 -25.23 6.52
N LEU A 127 13.20 -25.34 7.62
CA LEU A 127 13.34 -26.60 8.38
C LEU A 127 12.01 -27.07 8.96
N MET A 128 11.12 -26.18 9.31
CA MET A 128 9.76 -26.47 9.76
C MET A 128 8.78 -26.80 8.61
N GLY A 129 9.28 -26.93 7.38
CA GLY A 129 8.48 -27.30 6.21
C GLY A 129 7.71 -26.13 5.55
N ILE A 130 7.99 -24.87 5.93
CA ILE A 130 7.36 -23.70 5.33
C ILE A 130 8.04 -23.38 3.99
N ASN A 131 7.23 -23.28 2.93
CA ASN A 131 7.73 -22.87 1.63
C ASN A 131 7.97 -21.36 1.60
N VAL A 132 9.21 -20.94 1.90
CA VAL A 132 9.64 -19.52 1.99
C VAL A 132 9.30 -18.75 0.71
N ASN A 133 9.54 -19.34 -0.46
CA ASN A 133 9.29 -18.67 -1.74
C ASN A 133 7.80 -18.35 -1.93
N LYS A 134 6.94 -19.33 -1.68
CA LYS A 134 5.49 -19.15 -1.78
C LYS A 134 4.98 -18.12 -0.77
N THR A 135 5.49 -18.16 0.45
CA THR A 135 5.11 -17.22 1.51
C THR A 135 5.46 -15.79 1.13
N ILE A 136 6.66 -15.53 0.61
CA ILE A 136 7.06 -14.19 0.16
C ILE A 136 6.16 -13.71 -1.00
N SER A 137 5.90 -14.56 -2.01
CA SER A 137 5.03 -14.18 -3.14
C SER A 137 3.61 -13.84 -2.68
N ILE A 138 3.05 -14.57 -1.71
CA ILE A 138 1.73 -14.26 -1.13
C ILE A 138 1.78 -12.93 -0.36
N THR A 139 2.86 -12.64 0.37
CA THR A 139 3.04 -11.36 1.07
C THR A 139 3.05 -10.18 0.09
N PHE A 140 3.76 -10.31 -1.04
CA PHE A 140 3.76 -9.30 -2.10
C PHE A 140 2.37 -9.14 -2.73
N ALA A 141 1.65 -10.23 -2.98
CA ALA A 141 0.29 -10.18 -3.51
C ALA A 141 -0.66 -9.42 -2.59
N ILE A 142 -0.62 -9.71 -1.28
CA ILE A 142 -1.46 -9.01 -0.29
C ILE A 142 -1.06 -7.54 -0.19
N GLY A 143 0.23 -7.24 -0.09
CA GLY A 143 0.74 -5.86 -0.03
C GLY A 143 0.34 -5.03 -1.25
N SER A 144 0.43 -5.60 -2.45
CA SER A 144 0.03 -4.93 -3.70
C SER A 144 -1.48 -4.71 -3.78
N GLY A 145 -2.29 -5.67 -3.31
CA GLY A 145 -3.74 -5.52 -3.21
C GLY A 145 -4.15 -4.39 -2.25
N LEU A 146 -3.48 -4.31 -1.09
CA LEU A 146 -3.69 -3.22 -0.12
C LEU A 146 -3.24 -1.86 -0.68
N ALA A 147 -2.13 -1.83 -1.42
CA ALA A 147 -1.65 -0.62 -2.09
C ALA A 147 -2.66 -0.12 -3.14
N ALA A 148 -3.34 -1.02 -3.87
CA ALA A 148 -4.41 -0.65 -4.79
C ALA A 148 -5.58 0.03 -4.07
N ILE A 149 -6.02 -0.51 -2.95
CA ILE A 149 -7.09 0.09 -2.12
C ILE A 149 -6.67 1.47 -1.63
N ALA A 150 -5.44 1.59 -1.10
CA ALA A 150 -4.89 2.87 -0.66
C ALA A 150 -4.82 3.89 -1.81
N GLY A 151 -4.44 3.45 -3.01
CA GLY A 151 -4.41 4.27 -4.23
C GLY A 151 -5.79 4.80 -4.62
N VAL A 152 -6.83 3.96 -4.57
CA VAL A 152 -8.22 4.38 -4.83
C VAL A 152 -8.69 5.41 -3.82
N LEU A 153 -8.41 5.21 -2.52
CA LEU A 153 -8.75 6.18 -1.48
C LEU A 153 -8.01 7.51 -1.68
N LEU A 154 -6.73 7.46 -2.03
CA LEU A 154 -5.93 8.64 -2.33
C LEU A 154 -6.48 9.42 -3.53
N CYS A 155 -6.80 8.73 -4.64
CA CYS A 155 -7.39 9.35 -5.83
C CYS A 155 -8.80 9.91 -5.58
N SER A 156 -9.54 9.35 -4.63
CA SER A 156 -10.83 9.88 -4.20
C SER A 156 -10.68 11.16 -3.37
N ALA A 157 -9.58 11.29 -2.62
CA ALA A 157 -9.27 12.51 -1.85
C ALA A 157 -8.65 13.61 -2.73
N TYR A 158 -7.81 13.21 -3.68
CA TYR A 158 -7.11 14.09 -4.61
C TYR A 158 -7.43 13.66 -6.06
N PRO A 159 -8.41 14.29 -6.72
CA PRO A 159 -8.91 13.86 -8.02
C PRO A 159 -7.93 14.08 -9.19
N SER A 160 -6.78 14.68 -8.97
CA SER A 160 -5.73 14.87 -9.98
C SER A 160 -4.77 13.68 -9.99
N LEU A 161 -4.74 12.92 -11.08
CA LEU A 161 -3.90 11.75 -11.26
C LEU A 161 -2.79 12.01 -12.28
N THR A 162 -1.54 11.86 -11.85
CA THR A 162 -0.35 11.91 -12.70
C THR A 162 0.46 10.62 -12.52
N PRO A 163 1.36 10.24 -13.44
CA PRO A 163 2.23 9.08 -13.26
C PRO A 163 3.07 9.12 -11.98
N TYR A 164 3.29 10.30 -11.42
CA TYR A 164 4.09 10.53 -10.21
C TYR A 164 3.28 10.60 -8.91
N THR A 165 1.95 10.53 -8.98
CA THR A 165 1.06 10.70 -7.81
C THR A 165 1.38 9.74 -6.65
N GLY A 166 1.88 8.54 -6.95
CA GLY A 166 2.26 7.53 -5.95
C GLY A 166 3.61 7.75 -5.27
N ALA A 167 4.49 8.62 -5.81
CA ALA A 167 5.86 8.76 -5.32
C ALA A 167 5.93 9.30 -3.88
N MET A 168 5.26 10.43 -3.62
CA MET A 168 5.26 11.04 -2.28
C MET A 168 4.56 10.19 -1.21
N PRO A 169 3.36 9.63 -1.46
CA PRO A 169 2.75 8.67 -0.54
C PRO A 169 3.61 7.44 -0.28
N GLY A 170 4.33 6.93 -1.30
CA GLY A 170 5.24 5.80 -1.16
C GLY A 170 6.39 6.09 -0.19
N ILE A 171 7.03 7.27 -0.31
CA ILE A 171 8.09 7.70 0.62
C ILE A 171 7.52 7.86 2.03
N LYS A 172 6.36 8.51 2.18
CA LYS A 172 5.70 8.67 3.48
C LYS A 172 5.36 7.33 4.12
N ALA A 173 4.89 6.35 3.33
CA ALA A 173 4.61 5.01 3.82
C ALA A 173 5.86 4.27 4.28
N PHE A 174 6.99 4.42 3.56
CA PHE A 174 8.28 3.88 3.97
C PHE A 174 8.75 4.49 5.29
N VAL A 175 8.70 5.81 5.40
CA VAL A 175 9.04 6.54 6.64
C VAL A 175 8.15 6.07 7.79
N ALA A 176 6.83 5.94 7.58
CA ALA A 176 5.89 5.45 8.56
C ALA A 176 6.23 4.03 9.05
N ALA A 177 6.63 3.14 8.15
CA ALA A 177 7.04 1.77 8.49
C ALA A 177 8.34 1.75 9.31
N VAL A 178 9.31 2.60 8.99
CA VAL A 178 10.57 2.72 9.72
C VAL A 178 10.36 3.30 11.12
N PHE A 179 9.65 4.43 11.23
CA PHE A 179 9.35 5.07 12.51
C PHE A 179 8.42 4.24 13.40
N GLY A 180 7.47 3.52 12.78
CA GLY A 180 6.55 2.64 13.50
C GLY A 180 7.18 1.32 13.97
N GLY A 181 8.39 1.02 13.52
CA GLY A 181 9.08 -0.25 13.77
C GLY A 181 8.75 -1.29 12.69
N ILE A 182 9.79 -1.68 11.94
CA ILE A 182 9.68 -2.69 10.88
C ILE A 182 9.19 -4.02 11.49
N GLY A 183 8.06 -4.53 10.96
CA GLY A 183 7.43 -5.76 11.46
C GLY A 183 6.21 -5.53 12.38
N SER A 184 5.97 -4.30 12.85
CA SER A 184 4.81 -3.97 13.67
C SER A 184 3.74 -3.27 12.85
N ILE A 185 2.59 -3.94 12.59
CA ILE A 185 1.47 -3.36 11.84
C ILE A 185 0.86 -2.16 12.58
N PRO A 186 0.54 -2.27 13.91
CA PRO A 186 0.02 -1.11 14.64
C PRO A 186 1.04 0.03 14.72
N GLY A 187 2.33 -0.32 14.84
CA GLY A 187 3.41 0.66 14.85
C GLY A 187 3.48 1.44 13.54
N ALA A 188 3.43 0.78 12.40
CA ALA A 188 3.43 1.44 11.09
C ALA A 188 2.20 2.36 10.91
N PHE A 189 1.03 1.98 11.44
CA PHE A 189 -0.16 2.81 11.40
C PHE A 189 0.03 4.10 12.24
N ILE A 190 0.50 3.98 13.48
CA ILE A 190 0.80 5.12 14.36
C ILE A 190 1.91 5.99 13.74
N GLY A 191 2.98 5.34 13.22
CA GLY A 191 4.08 6.00 12.53
C GLY A 191 3.66 6.76 11.27
N GLY A 192 2.51 6.41 10.66
CA GLY A 192 1.92 7.17 9.55
C GLY A 192 1.14 8.40 10.01
N VAL A 193 0.50 8.33 11.18
CA VAL A 193 -0.30 9.44 11.72
C VAL A 193 0.58 10.55 12.30
N VAL A 194 1.66 10.21 13.01
CA VAL A 194 2.54 11.18 13.70
C VAL A 194 3.18 12.22 12.78
N PRO A 195 3.85 11.86 11.66
CA PRO A 195 4.44 12.83 10.75
C PRO A 195 3.41 13.75 10.09
N VAL A 196 2.21 13.22 9.79
CA VAL A 196 1.12 14.02 9.21
C VAL A 196 0.61 15.05 10.20
N SER A 197 0.44 14.67 11.45
CA SER A 197 0.03 15.60 12.52
C SER A 197 1.05 16.70 12.74
N TYR A 198 2.36 16.37 12.71
CA TYR A 198 3.43 17.36 12.86
C TYR A 198 3.44 18.38 11.72
N THR A 199 3.30 17.95 10.47
CA THR A 199 3.26 18.87 9.32
C THR A 199 2.04 19.79 9.32
N HIS A 200 0.90 19.36 9.90
CA HIS A 200 -0.29 20.21 10.03
C HIS A 200 -0.24 21.18 11.22
N LEU A 201 0.59 20.91 12.23
CA LEU A 201 0.72 21.77 13.40
C LEU A 201 1.80 22.85 13.22
N THR A 202 2.72 22.69 12.25
CA THR A 202 3.85 23.62 12.01
C THR A 202 3.62 24.54 10.81
N LEU A 203 2.47 24.46 10.12
CA LEU A 203 2.00 25.39 9.10
C LEU A 203 0.88 26.28 9.64
#